data_7a81a40ae1bb2f4ac4d7ed9a103152bd
#
_entry.id   7a81a40ae1bb2f4ac4d7ed9a103152bd
#
_cell.length_a   1.000
_cell.length_b   1.000
_cell.length_c   1.000
_cell.angle_alpha   90.00
_cell.angle_beta   90.00
_cell.angle_gamma   90.00
#
_symmetry.space_group_name_H-M   'P 1'
#
loop_
_entity.id
_entity.type
_entity.pdbx_description
1 polymer ?
#
loop_
_entity_poly.entity_id
_entity_poly.type
_entity_poly.pdbx_seq_one_letter_code
_entity_poly.pdbx_strand_id
1 'polypeptide(L)'
;VKNTNEVDTQSSIAEMQSSPYLLDTSALLSFIEDEAGADLVEQALKQANTLLPWPVLLETYYITFQEAGQAEADRRIALLKQLNVKILWDMDESTLLTAAKLKAEHRISLADAIIAAFAIRRNAVLMHKDPEFDALTGLLPMEALPYKSFVDTKQE
;
A
#
# COMPACT_ATOMS: atom_id res chain seq x y z
N VAL A 1 -22.77 -16.83 -36.26
CA VAL A 1 -21.85 -17.21 -35.19
C VAL A 1 -21.30 -15.90 -34.62
N LYS A 2 -21.84 -15.44 -33.52
CA LYS A 2 -21.39 -14.22 -32.86
C LYS A 2 -20.21 -14.53 -31.94
N ASN A 3 -19.13 -13.76 -32.10
CA ASN A 3 -17.89 -13.83 -31.35
C ASN A 3 -18.12 -13.69 -29.85
N THR A 4 -17.95 -14.79 -29.13
CA THR A 4 -17.94 -14.84 -27.66
C THR A 4 -16.63 -14.37 -27.03
N ASN A 5 -15.59 -14.14 -27.81
CA ASN A 5 -14.25 -13.79 -27.30
C ASN A 5 -14.03 -12.29 -27.01
N GLU A 6 -14.86 -11.40 -27.56
CA GLU A 6 -14.70 -9.95 -27.32
C GLU A 6 -15.32 -9.47 -26.00
N VAL A 7 -16.34 -10.17 -25.51
CA VAL A 7 -17.03 -9.80 -24.27
C VAL A 7 -16.19 -10.12 -23.05
N ASP A 8 -15.47 -11.25 -23.04
CA ASP A 8 -14.63 -11.66 -21.93
C ASP A 8 -13.37 -10.78 -21.78
N THR A 9 -12.83 -10.29 -22.90
CA THR A 9 -11.63 -9.43 -22.87
C THR A 9 -11.96 -8.02 -22.38
N GLN A 10 -13.12 -7.47 -22.75
CA GLN A 10 -13.54 -6.16 -22.26
C GLN A 10 -13.96 -6.18 -20.79
N SER A 11 -14.56 -7.26 -20.32
CA SER A 11 -14.88 -7.48 -18.91
C SER A 11 -13.60 -7.57 -18.06
N SER A 12 -12.60 -8.33 -18.50
CA SER A 12 -11.31 -8.46 -17.82
C SER A 12 -10.53 -7.15 -17.75
N ILE A 13 -10.56 -6.35 -18.81
CA ILE A 13 -9.89 -5.03 -18.84
C ILE A 13 -10.63 -4.03 -17.93
N ALA A 14 -11.95 -4.06 -17.91
CA ALA A 14 -12.75 -3.22 -17.01
C ALA A 14 -12.58 -3.62 -15.54
N GLU A 15 -12.44 -4.91 -15.22
CA GLU A 15 -12.15 -5.41 -13.88
C GLU A 15 -10.73 -5.04 -13.44
N MET A 16 -9.71 -5.09 -14.32
CA MET A 16 -8.36 -4.62 -14.04
C MET A 16 -8.30 -3.10 -13.80
N GLN A 17 -9.15 -2.31 -14.49
CA GLN A 17 -9.25 -0.87 -14.29
C GLN A 17 -10.02 -0.48 -13.02
N SER A 18 -10.73 -1.41 -12.37
CA SER A 18 -11.53 -1.19 -11.15
C SER A 18 -10.86 -1.65 -9.87
N SER A 19 -9.68 -2.30 -9.91
CA SER A 19 -8.97 -2.74 -8.72
C SER A 19 -8.53 -1.55 -7.88
N PRO A 20 -8.88 -1.50 -6.58
CA PRO A 20 -8.45 -0.42 -5.72
C PRO A 20 -6.94 -0.47 -5.49
N TYR A 21 -6.34 0.69 -5.21
CA TYR A 21 -5.02 0.73 -4.60
C TYR A 21 -5.12 0.51 -3.09
N LEU A 22 -4.13 -0.16 -2.53
CA LEU A 22 -3.89 -0.21 -1.10
C LEU A 22 -2.50 0.37 -0.83
N LEU A 23 -2.45 1.41 -0.01
CA LEU A 23 -1.18 2.08 0.31
C LEU A 23 -0.50 1.38 1.47
N ASP A 24 0.76 1.03 1.29
CA ASP A 24 1.69 0.67 2.34
C ASP A 24 2.20 1.93 3.06
N THR A 25 2.78 1.75 4.25
CA THR A 25 3.36 2.84 5.05
C THR A 25 4.43 3.61 4.29
N SER A 26 5.31 2.93 3.55
CA SER A 26 6.37 3.59 2.78
C SER A 26 5.84 4.47 1.65
N ALA A 27 4.77 4.04 0.98
CA ALA A 27 4.09 4.85 -0.03
C ALA A 27 3.41 6.07 0.58
N LEU A 28 2.69 5.88 1.69
CA LEU A 28 2.00 6.96 2.38
C LEU A 28 2.99 8.02 2.91
N LEU A 29 4.08 7.60 3.54
CA LEU A 29 5.13 8.52 4.02
C LEU A 29 5.79 9.28 2.88
N SER A 30 6.03 8.63 1.73
CA SER A 30 6.54 9.30 0.53
C SER A 30 5.64 10.44 0.07
N PHE A 31 4.32 10.25 0.16
CA PHE A 31 3.35 11.30 -0.15
C PHE A 31 3.37 12.43 0.88
N ILE A 32 3.37 12.09 2.18
CA ILE A 32 3.37 13.08 3.27
C ILE A 32 4.64 13.95 3.23
N GLU A 33 5.78 13.36 2.90
CA GLU A 33 7.10 14.00 2.92
C GLU A 33 7.54 14.54 1.55
N ASP A 34 6.64 14.49 0.56
CA ASP A 34 6.87 14.98 -0.82
C ASP A 34 8.15 14.39 -1.46
N GLU A 35 8.31 13.08 -1.29
CA GLU A 35 9.43 12.34 -1.87
C GLU A 35 9.15 11.88 -3.31
N ALA A 36 10.18 11.31 -3.96
CA ALA A 36 10.03 10.70 -5.28
C ALA A 36 8.93 9.62 -5.27
N GLY A 37 7.95 9.74 -6.17
CA GLY A 37 6.76 8.89 -6.23
C GLY A 37 5.51 9.47 -5.56
N ALA A 38 5.60 10.61 -4.88
CA ALA A 38 4.46 11.27 -4.25
C ALA A 38 3.32 11.58 -5.24
N ASP A 39 3.65 11.92 -6.47
CA ASP A 39 2.70 12.16 -7.56
C ASP A 39 1.87 10.93 -7.92
N LEU A 40 2.47 9.74 -7.89
CA LEU A 40 1.76 8.47 -8.13
C LEU A 40 0.79 8.16 -6.99
N VAL A 41 1.19 8.41 -5.75
CA VAL A 41 0.30 8.27 -4.59
C VAL A 41 -0.85 9.28 -4.67
N GLU A 42 -0.57 10.53 -5.04
CA GLU A 42 -1.61 11.54 -5.24
C GLU A 42 -2.64 11.11 -6.30
N GLN A 43 -2.18 10.53 -7.41
CA GLN A 43 -3.07 9.99 -8.44
C GLN A 43 -3.95 8.85 -7.90
N ALA A 44 -3.39 7.93 -7.09
CA ALA A 44 -4.15 6.88 -6.44
C ALA A 44 -5.20 7.46 -5.48
N LEU A 45 -4.86 8.48 -4.70
CA LEU A 45 -5.78 9.15 -3.76
C LEU A 45 -6.93 9.89 -4.46
N LYS A 46 -6.76 10.28 -5.73
CA LYS A 46 -7.84 10.85 -6.55
C LYS A 46 -8.87 9.82 -7.02
N GLN A 47 -8.53 8.53 -6.94
CA GLN A 47 -9.47 7.44 -7.22
C GLN A 47 -10.37 7.19 -6.01
N ALA A 48 -11.64 6.84 -6.25
CA ALA A 48 -12.64 6.73 -5.19
C ALA A 48 -12.44 5.54 -4.22
N ASN A 49 -11.51 4.62 -4.51
CA ASN A 49 -11.45 3.31 -3.87
C ASN A 49 -10.10 2.99 -3.20
N THR A 50 -9.27 3.98 -2.91
CA THR A 50 -7.98 3.74 -2.25
C THR A 50 -8.18 3.27 -0.82
N LEU A 51 -7.48 2.19 -0.45
CA LEU A 51 -7.58 1.51 0.84
C LEU A 51 -6.38 1.86 1.71
N LEU A 52 -6.64 2.02 2.99
CA LEU A 52 -5.62 2.27 4.01
C LEU A 52 -5.85 1.34 5.20
N PRO A 53 -5.10 0.23 5.32
CA PRO A 53 -5.29 -0.71 6.43
C PRO A 53 -4.71 -0.16 7.73
N TRP A 54 -5.29 -0.57 8.86
CA TRP A 54 -4.92 -0.07 10.18
C TRP A 54 -3.42 -0.18 10.52
N PRO A 55 -2.64 -1.18 10.07
CA PRO A 55 -1.21 -1.21 10.38
C PRO A 55 -0.45 -0.02 9.81
N VAL A 56 -0.90 0.51 8.66
CA VAL A 56 -0.30 1.72 8.05
C VAL A 56 -0.50 2.94 8.93
N LEU A 57 -1.69 3.09 9.55
CA LEU A 57 -1.93 4.17 10.50
C LEU A 57 -1.08 4.00 11.76
N LEU A 58 -0.99 2.78 12.27
CA LEU A 58 -0.17 2.48 13.45
C LEU A 58 1.31 2.82 13.21
N GLU A 59 1.87 2.35 12.10
CA GLU A 59 3.27 2.62 11.74
C GLU A 59 3.51 4.11 11.48
N THR A 60 2.65 4.78 10.73
CA THR A 60 2.75 6.22 10.49
C THR A 60 2.74 7.00 11.79
N TYR A 61 1.90 6.61 12.75
CA TYR A 61 1.82 7.26 14.04
C TYR A 61 3.11 7.11 14.84
N TYR A 62 3.55 5.86 15.10
CA TYR A 62 4.71 5.65 15.96
C TYR A 62 6.02 6.13 15.33
N ILE A 63 6.20 6.00 14.03
CA ILE A 63 7.38 6.53 13.32
C ILE A 63 7.42 8.06 13.46
N THR A 64 6.30 8.72 13.17
CA THR A 64 6.22 10.18 13.33
C THR A 64 6.42 10.62 14.76
N PHE A 65 5.86 9.88 15.72
CA PHE A 65 6.05 10.16 17.16
C PHE A 65 7.52 10.11 17.55
N GLN A 66 8.25 9.09 17.09
CA GLN A 66 9.68 8.92 17.37
C GLN A 66 10.52 10.00 16.72
N GLU A 67 10.20 10.43 15.51
CA GLU A 67 10.98 11.39 14.73
C GLU A 67 10.66 12.85 15.05
N ALA A 68 9.39 13.17 15.28
CA ALA A 68 8.89 14.55 15.35
C ALA A 68 7.99 14.84 16.57
N GLY A 69 7.78 13.88 17.44
CA GLY A 69 6.99 14.02 18.66
C GLY A 69 5.48 13.82 18.47
N GLN A 70 4.79 13.76 19.61
CA GLN A 70 3.37 13.41 19.68
C GLN A 70 2.46 14.38 18.92
N ALA A 71 2.70 15.69 19.05
CA ALA A 71 1.85 16.69 18.40
C ALA A 71 1.85 16.53 16.87
N GLU A 72 2.99 16.23 16.27
CA GLU A 72 3.07 15.97 14.83
C GLU A 72 2.43 14.63 14.44
N ALA A 73 2.57 13.60 15.26
CA ALA A 73 1.89 12.31 15.04
C ALA A 73 0.35 12.48 15.08
N ASP A 74 -0.18 13.21 16.07
CA ASP A 74 -1.61 13.52 16.18
C ASP A 74 -2.10 14.31 14.96
N ARG A 75 -1.33 15.29 14.51
CA ARG A 75 -1.65 16.09 13.33
C ARG A 75 -1.71 15.24 12.06
N ARG A 76 -0.72 14.37 11.84
CA ARG A 76 -0.69 13.49 10.65
C ARG A 76 -1.87 12.53 10.62
N ILE A 77 -2.21 11.90 11.73
CA ILE A 77 -3.38 11.00 11.80
C ILE A 77 -4.68 11.76 11.52
N ALA A 78 -4.83 12.96 12.05
CA ALA A 78 -6.01 13.79 11.77
C ALA A 78 -6.12 14.13 10.27
N LEU A 79 -5.00 14.43 9.60
CA LEU A 79 -4.97 14.68 8.15
C LEU A 79 -5.29 13.42 7.35
N LEU A 80 -4.75 12.26 7.73
CA LEU A 80 -5.03 10.99 7.05
C LEU A 80 -6.51 10.63 7.04
N LYS A 81 -7.22 10.92 8.13
CA LYS A 81 -8.67 10.71 8.22
C LYS A 81 -9.49 11.63 7.31
N GLN A 82 -8.89 12.69 6.80
CA GLN A 82 -9.54 13.61 5.84
C GLN A 82 -9.26 13.25 4.37
N LEU A 83 -8.33 12.34 4.12
CA LEU A 83 -8.05 11.86 2.78
C LEU A 83 -9.23 11.05 2.23
N ASN A 84 -9.38 11.02 0.91
CA ASN A 84 -10.37 10.21 0.22
C ASN A 84 -9.93 8.74 0.18
N VAL A 85 -9.85 8.11 1.35
CA VAL A 85 -9.46 6.71 1.53
C VAL A 85 -10.48 5.96 2.37
N LYS A 86 -10.60 4.68 2.12
CA LYS A 86 -11.33 3.77 3.00
C LYS A 86 -10.37 3.17 4.00
N ILE A 87 -10.50 3.53 5.27
CA ILE A 87 -9.70 2.93 6.34
C ILE A 87 -10.27 1.55 6.68
N LEU A 88 -9.40 0.54 6.69
CA LEU A 88 -9.74 -0.83 7.05
C LEU A 88 -9.31 -1.07 8.51
N TRP A 89 -10.27 -0.97 9.42
CA TRP A 89 -10.04 -1.14 10.87
C TRP A 89 -10.09 -2.60 11.30
N ASP A 90 -10.94 -3.40 10.65
CA ASP A 90 -11.23 -4.77 11.06
C ASP A 90 -10.40 -5.76 10.25
N MET A 91 -9.89 -6.76 10.95
CA MET A 91 -9.15 -7.89 10.37
C MET A 91 -9.93 -9.18 10.65
N ASP A 92 -10.52 -9.75 9.60
CA ASP A 92 -11.21 -11.02 9.71
C ASP A 92 -10.24 -12.23 9.81
N GLU A 93 -10.77 -13.40 10.15
CA GLU A 93 -9.97 -14.62 10.26
C GLU A 93 -9.25 -14.98 8.96
N SER A 94 -9.90 -14.80 7.80
CA SER A 94 -9.28 -15.10 6.52
C SER A 94 -8.08 -14.21 6.24
N THR A 95 -8.15 -12.93 6.57
CA THR A 95 -7.03 -11.99 6.45
C THR A 95 -5.91 -12.35 7.43
N LEU A 96 -6.26 -12.70 8.67
CA LEU A 96 -5.30 -13.15 9.68
C LEU A 96 -4.53 -14.38 9.22
N LEU A 97 -5.22 -15.40 8.73
CA LEU A 97 -4.57 -16.63 8.25
C LEU A 97 -3.71 -16.38 7.01
N THR A 98 -4.14 -15.51 6.11
CA THR A 98 -3.32 -15.07 4.96
C THR A 98 -2.04 -14.39 5.43
N ALA A 99 -2.13 -13.47 6.38
CA ALA A 99 -0.96 -12.79 6.96
C ALA A 99 -0.01 -13.78 7.65
N ALA A 100 -0.55 -14.70 8.43
CA ALA A 100 0.22 -15.73 9.13
C ALA A 100 1.01 -16.62 8.14
N LYS A 101 0.38 -17.03 7.04
CA LYS A 101 1.01 -17.81 5.98
C LYS A 101 2.13 -17.03 5.30
N LEU A 102 1.88 -15.77 4.91
CA LEU A 102 2.91 -14.91 4.31
C LEU A 102 4.11 -14.74 5.24
N LYS A 103 3.87 -14.49 6.52
CA LYS A 103 4.94 -14.35 7.53
C LYS A 103 5.74 -15.64 7.72
N ALA A 104 5.09 -16.79 7.67
CA ALA A 104 5.74 -18.08 7.83
C ALA A 104 6.62 -18.47 6.65
N GLU A 105 6.20 -18.12 5.43
CA GLU A 105 6.84 -18.55 4.18
C GLU A 105 7.85 -17.53 3.63
N HIS A 106 7.81 -16.26 4.07
CA HIS A 106 8.61 -15.18 3.51
C HIS A 106 9.34 -14.38 4.59
N ARG A 107 10.49 -13.80 4.20
CA ARG A 107 11.26 -12.87 5.04
C ARG A 107 10.74 -11.45 4.89
N ILE A 108 9.66 -11.17 5.58
CA ILE A 108 9.03 -9.85 5.64
C ILE A 108 8.68 -9.52 7.10
N SER A 109 8.51 -8.26 7.40
CA SER A 109 8.04 -7.83 8.72
C SER A 109 6.62 -8.31 8.99
N LEU A 110 6.21 -8.37 10.28
CA LEU A 110 4.83 -8.71 10.63
C LEU A 110 3.83 -7.71 10.07
N ALA A 111 4.17 -6.42 10.14
CA ALA A 111 3.32 -5.37 9.58
C ALA A 111 3.15 -5.53 8.07
N ASP A 112 4.23 -5.78 7.33
CA ASP A 112 4.18 -6.00 5.87
C ASP A 112 3.35 -7.23 5.50
N ALA A 113 3.48 -8.32 6.27
CA ALA A 113 2.66 -9.51 6.08
C ALA A 113 1.16 -9.21 6.24
N ILE A 114 0.79 -8.40 7.24
CA ILE A 114 -0.60 -8.00 7.48
C ILE A 114 -1.09 -7.07 6.35
N ILE A 115 -0.29 -6.08 5.96
CA ILE A 115 -0.62 -5.14 4.88
C ILE A 115 -0.82 -5.89 3.56
N ALA A 116 0.09 -6.79 3.20
CA ALA A 116 -0.03 -7.62 2.00
C ALA A 116 -1.26 -8.53 2.05
N ALA A 117 -1.58 -9.09 3.21
CA ALA A 117 -2.79 -9.91 3.39
C ALA A 117 -4.07 -9.11 3.13
N PHE A 118 -4.16 -7.88 3.60
CA PHE A 118 -5.26 -6.99 3.27
C PHE A 118 -5.36 -6.75 1.75
N ALA A 119 -4.24 -6.49 1.08
CA ALA A 119 -4.22 -6.30 -0.37
C ALA A 119 -4.72 -7.54 -1.12
N ILE A 120 -4.24 -8.73 -0.76
CA ILE A 120 -4.69 -10.00 -1.36
C ILE A 120 -6.18 -10.20 -1.15
N ARG A 121 -6.67 -10.06 0.09
CA ARG A 121 -8.08 -10.30 0.44
C ARG A 121 -9.05 -9.27 -0.15
N ARG A 122 -8.55 -8.10 -0.52
CA ARG A 122 -9.33 -7.02 -1.15
C ARG A 122 -9.15 -6.95 -2.66
N ASN A 123 -8.39 -7.85 -3.28
CA ASN A 123 -8.01 -7.79 -4.70
C ASN A 123 -7.46 -6.41 -5.08
N ALA A 124 -6.64 -5.84 -4.23
CA ALA A 124 -6.06 -4.52 -4.38
C ALA A 124 -4.65 -4.59 -4.97
N VAL A 125 -4.25 -3.51 -5.64
CA VAL A 125 -2.86 -3.28 -6.05
C VAL A 125 -2.12 -2.65 -4.88
N LEU A 126 -1.10 -3.34 -4.36
CA LEU A 126 -0.27 -2.82 -3.27
C LEU A 126 0.73 -1.80 -3.81
N MET A 127 0.58 -0.55 -3.39
CA MET A 127 1.53 0.53 -3.72
C MET A 127 2.52 0.69 -2.57
N HIS A 128 3.81 0.53 -2.87
CA HIS A 128 4.88 0.53 -1.87
C HIS A 128 6.16 1.20 -2.36
N LYS A 129 7.06 1.51 -1.44
CA LYS A 129 8.41 2.00 -1.70
C LYS A 129 9.46 1.19 -0.92
N ASP A 130 9.11 -0.02 -0.50
CA ASP A 130 9.96 -0.89 0.30
C ASP A 130 10.40 -2.11 -0.50
N PRO A 131 11.72 -2.32 -0.73
CA PRO A 131 12.25 -3.49 -1.43
C PRO A 131 11.92 -4.83 -0.77
N GLU A 132 11.59 -4.87 0.53
CA GLU A 132 11.20 -6.11 1.21
C GLU A 132 9.98 -6.77 0.56
N PHE A 133 9.08 -6.00 -0.05
CA PHE A 133 7.95 -6.54 -0.78
C PHE A 133 8.32 -7.32 -2.05
N ASP A 134 9.54 -7.19 -2.56
CA ASP A 134 10.02 -7.99 -3.69
C ASP A 134 9.95 -9.50 -3.40
N ALA A 135 10.02 -9.90 -2.12
CA ALA A 135 9.81 -11.29 -1.68
C ALA A 135 8.42 -11.84 -2.02
N LEU A 136 7.44 -10.98 -2.27
CA LEU A 136 6.06 -11.34 -2.57
C LEU A 136 5.72 -11.22 -4.07
N THR A 137 6.71 -11.01 -4.92
CA THR A 137 6.52 -10.90 -6.38
C THR A 137 5.80 -12.15 -6.93
N GLY A 138 4.74 -11.93 -7.69
CA GLY A 138 3.92 -12.99 -8.26
C GLY A 138 2.78 -13.49 -7.36
N LEU A 139 2.72 -13.06 -6.09
CA LEU A 139 1.64 -13.43 -5.16
C LEU A 139 0.49 -12.44 -5.14
N LEU A 140 0.77 -11.18 -5.46
CA LEU A 140 -0.23 -10.11 -5.54
C LEU A 140 0.23 -9.03 -6.54
N PRO A 141 -0.72 -8.27 -7.13
CA PRO A 141 -0.35 -7.10 -7.92
C PRO A 141 0.31 -6.03 -7.04
N MET A 142 1.44 -5.51 -7.49
CA MET A 142 2.17 -4.47 -6.77
C MET A 142 2.61 -3.36 -7.72
N GLU A 143 2.64 -2.15 -7.22
CA GLU A 143 3.23 -0.98 -7.88
C GLU A 143 4.30 -0.39 -6.96
N ALA A 144 5.57 -0.57 -7.35
CA ALA A 144 6.70 -0.02 -6.63
C ALA A 144 6.92 1.44 -7.02
N LEU A 145 6.97 2.33 -6.02
CA LEU A 145 7.42 3.70 -6.20
C LEU A 145 8.95 3.71 -6.40
N PRO A 146 9.52 4.78 -7.00
CA PRO A 146 10.97 4.89 -7.15
C PRO A 146 11.67 4.76 -5.79
N TYR A 147 12.57 3.79 -5.66
CA TYR A 147 13.39 3.64 -4.46
C TYR A 147 14.38 4.79 -4.34
N LYS A 148 14.76 5.14 -3.10
CA LYS A 148 15.86 6.08 -2.88
C LYS A 148 17.11 5.47 -3.48
N SER A 149 17.66 6.09 -4.54
CA SER A 149 18.97 5.73 -5.02
C SER A 149 19.98 6.13 -3.97
N PHE A 150 20.84 5.20 -3.55
CA PHE A 150 22.07 5.51 -2.86
C PHE A 150 23.05 6.14 -3.88
N VAL A 151 22.79 7.40 -4.26
CA VAL A 151 23.74 8.18 -5.05
C VAL A 151 24.47 9.09 -4.08
N ASP A 152 25.72 8.68 -3.84
CA ASP A 152 26.88 9.48 -3.51
C ASP A 152 26.75 10.63 -2.50
N THR A 153 27.01 10.27 -1.23
CA THR A 153 27.79 11.13 -0.36
C THR A 153 29.28 10.76 -0.50
N LYS A 154 29.86 11.01 -1.69
CA LYS A 154 31.30 11.11 -1.90
C LYS A 154 31.55 12.14 -2.97
N GLN A 155 31.51 13.40 -2.56
CA GLN A 155 32.31 14.50 -3.09
C GLN A 155 32.32 15.60 -2.02
N GLU A 156 33.29 15.58 -1.18
CA GLU A 156 34.37 16.53 -0.84
C GLU A 156 35.12 16.05 0.39
#